data_5b35c05e2137035dccbe184279ccba65
#
_entry.id   5b35c05e2137035dccbe184279ccba65
#
_cell.length_a   1.000
_cell.length_b   1.000
_cell.length_c   1.000
_cell.angle_alpha   90.00
_cell.angle_beta   90.00
_cell.angle_gamma   90.00
#
_symmetry.space_group_name_H-M   'P 1'
#
loop_
_entity.id
_entity.type
_entity.pdbx_description
1 polymer ?
#
loop_
_entity_poly.entity_id
_entity_poly.type
_entity_poly.pdbx_seq_one_letter_code
_entity_poly.pdbx_strand_id
1 'polypeptide(L)'
;MSRIAYILTAFPTISETFVEEEFRALLRRGFAIDLYATRNFRESTSPGDLASDRGLDIQRSPYVFGAEIPSAALYFLATRPRRTLGTLLKIIGGNLGSPRYLAHALALFPKSLVFARRMQRRGTAHVHGTWAHYPATVAWVVSRILGISYSFTGHAGLDVLSDQSFLMTKLEGARFVLTCHRATAASLAQIAPHSAHKIHTVHHGVTLAK
;
A
#
# COMPACT_ATOMS: atom_id res chain seq x y z
N MET A 1 -8.71 17.45 10.04
CA MET A 1 -8.06 16.16 10.35
C MET A 1 -7.44 15.60 9.08
N SER A 2 -6.17 15.16 9.13
CA SER A 2 -5.52 14.55 7.98
C SER A 2 -6.04 13.13 7.78
N ARG A 3 -6.45 12.80 6.56
CA ARG A 3 -6.94 11.47 6.18
C ARG A 3 -5.80 10.63 5.60
N ILE A 4 -5.62 9.43 6.11
CA ILE A 4 -4.59 8.48 5.70
C ILE A 4 -5.27 7.24 5.13
N ALA A 5 -4.82 6.76 3.97
CA ALA A 5 -5.26 5.49 3.41
C ALA A 5 -4.22 4.40 3.68
N TYR A 6 -4.65 3.27 4.22
CA TYR A 6 -3.85 2.07 4.37
C TYR A 6 -4.15 1.08 3.25
N ILE A 7 -3.11 0.64 2.55
CA ILE A 7 -3.21 -0.40 1.54
C ILE A 7 -2.76 -1.72 2.16
N LEU A 8 -3.67 -2.66 2.23
CA LEU A 8 -3.51 -3.99 2.82
C LEU A 8 -3.52 -5.06 1.71
N THR A 9 -2.88 -6.20 1.95
CA THR A 9 -3.02 -7.36 1.06
C THR A 9 -4.42 -7.94 1.17
N ALA A 10 -4.83 -8.32 2.36
CA ALA A 10 -6.17 -8.75 2.75
C ALA A 10 -6.45 -8.23 4.16
N PHE A 11 -7.71 -8.16 4.56
CA PHE A 11 -8.09 -7.81 5.92
C PHE A 11 -9.55 -8.24 6.17
N PRO A 12 -9.89 -8.74 7.36
CA PRO A 12 -9.00 -9.07 8.48
C PRO A 12 -8.16 -10.33 8.22
N THR A 13 -6.95 -10.37 8.80
CA THR A 13 -6.09 -11.55 8.78
C THR A 13 -5.59 -11.83 10.20
N ILE A 14 -5.54 -13.11 10.60
CA ILE A 14 -5.10 -13.50 11.94
C ILE A 14 -3.62 -13.15 12.18
N SER A 15 -2.81 -13.21 11.13
CA SER A 15 -1.38 -12.97 11.19
C SER A 15 -0.97 -11.49 11.25
N GLU A 16 -1.90 -10.56 10.99
CA GLU A 16 -1.59 -9.12 10.86
C GLU A 16 -2.23 -8.27 11.97
N THR A 17 -2.35 -8.81 13.19
CA THR A 17 -2.91 -8.10 14.35
C THR A 17 -2.14 -6.82 14.70
N PHE A 18 -0.83 -6.81 14.44
CA PHE A 18 0.02 -5.62 14.64
C PHE A 18 -0.35 -4.46 13.71
N VAL A 19 -0.82 -4.74 12.48
CA VAL A 19 -1.31 -3.71 11.57
C VAL A 19 -2.60 -3.10 12.11
N GLU A 20 -3.46 -3.93 12.69
CA GLU A 20 -4.69 -3.45 13.33
C GLU A 20 -4.38 -2.54 14.52
N GLU A 21 -3.45 -2.91 15.38
CA GLU A 21 -3.04 -2.08 16.51
C GLU A 21 -2.45 -0.74 16.06
N GLU A 22 -1.69 -0.73 14.96
CA GLU A 22 -1.11 0.49 14.40
C GLU A 22 -2.20 1.48 13.98
N PHE A 23 -3.13 1.09 13.11
CA PHE A 23 -4.16 2.04 12.66
C PHE A 23 -5.16 2.39 13.77
N ARG A 24 -5.43 1.49 14.74
CA ARG A 24 -6.21 1.83 15.94
C ARG A 24 -5.51 2.90 16.79
N ALA A 25 -4.19 2.81 16.95
CA ALA A 25 -3.43 3.83 17.64
C ALA A 25 -3.51 5.19 16.95
N LEU A 26 -3.52 5.21 15.61
CA LEU A 26 -3.71 6.43 14.84
C LEU A 26 -5.14 6.99 14.95
N LEU A 27 -6.15 6.13 14.92
CA LEU A 27 -7.54 6.52 15.17
C LEU A 27 -7.70 7.18 16.55
N ARG A 28 -7.11 6.59 17.60
CA ARG A 28 -7.10 7.18 18.95
C ARG A 28 -6.42 8.55 19.00
N ARG A 29 -5.48 8.84 18.10
CA ARG A 29 -4.81 10.13 17.95
C ARG A 29 -5.56 11.12 17.04
N GLY A 30 -6.76 10.77 16.60
CA GLY A 30 -7.62 11.66 15.82
C GLY A 30 -7.34 11.68 14.31
N PHE A 31 -6.56 10.72 13.77
CA PHE A 31 -6.43 10.58 12.31
C PHE A 31 -7.67 9.89 11.73
N ALA A 32 -8.11 10.33 10.55
CA ALA A 32 -9.11 9.60 9.77
C ALA A 32 -8.39 8.52 8.94
N ILE A 33 -8.79 7.26 9.12
CA ILE A 33 -8.15 6.11 8.46
C ILE A 33 -9.15 5.45 7.51
N ASP A 34 -8.76 5.28 6.26
CA ASP A 34 -9.47 4.47 5.26
C ASP A 34 -8.66 3.22 4.93
N LEU A 35 -9.30 2.05 4.90
CA LEU A 35 -8.65 0.79 4.60
C LEU A 35 -8.97 0.33 3.17
N TYR A 36 -7.95 -0.09 2.42
CA TYR A 36 -8.06 -0.55 1.02
C TYR A 36 -7.39 -1.92 0.87
N ALA A 37 -8.15 -2.96 0.55
CA ALA A 37 -7.62 -4.31 0.37
C ALA A 37 -7.32 -4.61 -1.10
N THR A 38 -6.10 -5.07 -1.38
CA THR A 38 -5.68 -5.47 -2.73
C THR A 38 -6.30 -6.80 -3.13
N ARG A 39 -6.51 -7.73 -2.21
CA ARG A 39 -7.24 -8.98 -2.43
C ARG A 39 -8.71 -8.84 -2.07
N ASN A 40 -9.59 -9.52 -2.82
CA ASN A 40 -11.03 -9.39 -2.66
C ASN A 40 -11.64 -10.44 -1.73
N PHE A 41 -10.89 -11.48 -1.34
CA PHE A 41 -11.37 -12.48 -0.42
C PHE A 41 -11.10 -12.08 1.03
N ARG A 42 -11.97 -12.49 1.92
CA ARG A 42 -11.71 -12.51 3.35
C ARG A 42 -10.88 -13.77 3.63
N GLU A 43 -9.76 -13.65 4.28
CA GLU A 43 -9.20 -14.79 5.00
C GLU A 43 -10.10 -14.98 6.23
N SER A 44 -11.17 -15.75 6.03
CA SER A 44 -12.08 -16.13 7.09
C SER A 44 -11.39 -17.16 7.95
N THR A 45 -11.05 -16.80 9.18
CA THR A 45 -10.68 -17.82 10.16
C THR A 45 -10.89 -17.36 11.60
N SER A 46 -11.93 -16.63 11.90
CA SER A 46 -12.35 -16.50 13.30
C SER A 46 -13.85 -16.31 13.41
N PRO A 47 -14.49 -17.00 14.36
CA PRO A 47 -15.93 -16.91 14.60
C PRO A 47 -16.39 -15.55 15.17
N GLY A 48 -15.52 -14.59 15.36
CA GLY A 48 -15.84 -13.23 15.70
C GLY A 48 -15.31 -12.36 14.59
N ASP A 49 -16.14 -11.95 13.66
CA ASP A 49 -15.82 -11.02 12.58
C ASP A 49 -15.22 -9.72 13.16
N LEU A 50 -13.92 -9.71 13.33
CA LEU A 50 -13.16 -8.59 13.90
C LEU A 50 -13.40 -7.25 13.16
N ALA A 51 -13.83 -7.33 11.92
CA ALA A 51 -14.10 -6.13 11.10
C ALA A 51 -15.54 -5.63 11.19
N SER A 52 -16.52 -6.50 11.34
CA SER A 52 -17.94 -6.09 11.41
C SER A 52 -18.31 -5.44 12.73
N ASP A 53 -17.72 -5.91 13.84
CA ASP A 53 -17.97 -5.35 15.17
C ASP A 53 -17.30 -3.98 15.42
N ARG A 54 -16.47 -3.49 14.46
CA ARG A 54 -15.55 -2.38 14.74
C ARG A 54 -15.73 -1.16 13.84
N GLY A 55 -16.78 -1.12 13.01
CA GLY A 55 -17.10 0.06 12.18
C GLY A 55 -16.04 0.44 11.15
N LEU A 56 -15.16 -0.48 10.75
CA LEU A 56 -14.11 -0.24 9.78
C LEU A 56 -14.61 -0.48 8.36
N ASP A 57 -14.66 0.56 7.55
CA ASP A 57 -15.04 0.49 6.14
C ASP A 57 -13.83 0.06 5.28
N ILE A 58 -13.83 -1.20 4.84
CA ILE A 58 -12.78 -1.77 4.01
C ILE A 58 -13.17 -1.66 2.54
N GLN A 59 -12.46 -0.81 1.83
CA GLN A 59 -12.66 -0.58 0.40
C GLN A 59 -12.04 -1.69 -0.43
N ARG A 60 -12.86 -2.38 -1.22
CA ARG A 60 -12.47 -3.39 -2.19
C ARG A 60 -12.89 -2.96 -3.60
N SER A 61 -12.20 -3.48 -4.61
CA SER A 61 -12.51 -3.24 -6.02
C SER A 61 -12.21 -4.49 -6.83
N PRO A 62 -12.94 -4.82 -7.90
CA PRO A 62 -12.56 -5.85 -8.85
C PRO A 62 -11.14 -5.62 -9.40
N TYR A 63 -10.48 -6.66 -9.91
CA TYR A 63 -9.15 -6.51 -10.53
C TYR A 63 -9.24 -5.97 -11.94
N VAL A 64 -10.08 -6.58 -12.77
CA VAL A 64 -10.14 -6.31 -14.22
C VAL A 64 -11.56 -6.04 -14.71
N PHE A 65 -12.55 -6.73 -14.15
CA PHE A 65 -13.94 -6.63 -14.62
C PHE A 65 -14.80 -5.86 -13.60
N GLY A 66 -15.45 -4.81 -14.06
CA GLY A 66 -16.35 -3.97 -13.29
C GLY A 66 -16.40 -2.55 -13.85
N ALA A 67 -17.57 -1.93 -13.85
CA ALA A 67 -17.79 -0.59 -14.44
C ALA A 67 -16.93 0.52 -13.83
N GLU A 68 -16.46 0.33 -12.60
CA GLU A 68 -15.58 1.30 -11.93
C GLU A 68 -14.20 1.39 -12.57
N ILE A 69 -13.69 0.28 -13.14
CA ILE A 69 -12.34 0.23 -13.72
C ILE A 69 -12.22 1.10 -14.94
N PRO A 70 -13.03 0.89 -16.03
CA PRO A 70 -12.95 1.76 -17.19
C PRO A 70 -13.29 3.20 -16.85
N SER A 71 -14.24 3.43 -15.93
CA SER A 71 -14.59 4.78 -15.48
C SER A 71 -13.41 5.50 -14.83
N ALA A 72 -12.68 4.85 -13.90
CA ALA A 72 -11.51 5.44 -13.27
C ALA A 72 -10.34 5.63 -14.26
N ALA A 73 -10.12 4.67 -15.17
CA ALA A 73 -9.09 4.74 -16.20
C ALA A 73 -9.35 5.91 -17.14
N LEU A 74 -10.54 6.02 -17.70
CA LEU A 74 -10.94 7.14 -18.57
C LEU A 74 -10.82 8.47 -17.86
N TYR A 75 -11.27 8.55 -16.60
CA TYR A 75 -11.15 9.78 -15.82
C TYR A 75 -9.70 10.24 -15.69
N PHE A 76 -8.76 9.35 -15.31
CA PHE A 76 -7.38 9.75 -15.13
C PHE A 76 -6.62 9.91 -16.44
N LEU A 77 -6.99 9.20 -17.51
CA LEU A 77 -6.47 9.46 -18.85
C LEU A 77 -6.92 10.83 -19.37
N ALA A 78 -8.15 11.25 -19.09
CA ALA A 78 -8.65 12.56 -19.50
C ALA A 78 -8.06 13.71 -18.64
N THR A 79 -7.98 13.53 -17.31
CA THR A 79 -7.60 14.60 -16.40
C THR A 79 -6.10 14.67 -16.08
N ARG A 80 -5.40 13.53 -16.14
CA ARG A 80 -3.97 13.41 -15.76
C ARG A 80 -3.19 12.47 -16.69
N PRO A 81 -3.28 12.62 -18.04
CA PRO A 81 -2.73 11.64 -19.00
C PRO A 81 -1.23 11.38 -18.79
N ARG A 82 -0.43 12.42 -18.63
CA ARG A 82 1.02 12.28 -18.42
C ARG A 82 1.37 11.49 -17.17
N ARG A 83 0.65 11.71 -16.07
CA ARG A 83 0.88 10.96 -14.83
C ARG A 83 0.45 9.51 -14.98
N THR A 84 -0.70 9.26 -15.60
CA THR A 84 -1.26 7.91 -15.76
C THR A 84 -0.36 7.06 -16.66
N LEU A 85 -0.07 7.53 -17.86
CA LEU A 85 0.81 6.81 -18.81
C LEU A 85 2.25 6.71 -18.31
N GLY A 86 2.81 7.78 -17.76
CA GLY A 86 4.16 7.75 -17.21
C GLY A 86 4.31 6.84 -15.99
N THR A 87 3.24 6.65 -15.21
CA THR A 87 3.23 5.67 -14.11
C THR A 87 3.19 4.25 -14.64
N LEU A 88 2.35 3.97 -15.63
CA LEU A 88 2.27 2.67 -16.29
C LEU A 88 3.61 2.28 -16.94
N LEU A 89 4.23 3.19 -17.69
CA LEU A 89 5.53 2.96 -18.33
C LEU A 89 6.64 2.69 -17.30
N LYS A 90 6.63 3.37 -16.16
CA LYS A 90 7.58 3.10 -15.06
C LYS A 90 7.37 1.73 -14.41
N ILE A 91 6.12 1.28 -14.26
CA ILE A 91 5.82 -0.08 -13.80
C ILE A 91 6.39 -1.11 -14.78
N ILE A 92 6.14 -0.93 -16.07
CA ILE A 92 6.65 -1.84 -17.10
C ILE A 92 8.18 -1.86 -17.06
N GLY A 93 8.82 -0.71 -17.21
CA GLY A 93 10.27 -0.62 -17.25
C GLY A 93 10.98 -1.12 -15.99
N GLY A 94 10.41 -0.84 -14.81
CA GLY A 94 10.99 -1.25 -13.53
C GLY A 94 10.79 -2.73 -13.15
N ASN A 95 9.93 -3.46 -13.89
CA ASN A 95 9.67 -4.87 -13.63
C ASN A 95 10.02 -5.80 -14.80
N LEU A 96 10.72 -5.32 -15.84
CA LEU A 96 11.11 -6.13 -17.00
C LEU A 96 11.95 -7.35 -16.61
N GLY A 97 12.76 -7.23 -15.57
CA GLY A 97 13.57 -8.35 -15.05
C GLY A 97 12.79 -9.42 -14.29
N SER A 98 11.49 -9.20 -14.01
CA SER A 98 10.66 -10.12 -13.26
C SER A 98 9.24 -10.23 -13.86
N PRO A 99 9.02 -11.15 -14.82
CA PRO A 99 7.71 -11.31 -15.48
C PRO A 99 6.56 -11.54 -14.50
N ARG A 100 6.81 -12.26 -13.41
CA ARG A 100 5.83 -12.51 -12.37
C ARG A 100 5.37 -11.22 -11.69
N TYR A 101 6.30 -10.37 -11.27
CA TYR A 101 5.97 -9.09 -10.63
C TYR A 101 5.37 -8.10 -11.62
N LEU A 102 5.84 -8.09 -12.86
CA LEU A 102 5.24 -7.30 -13.93
C LEU A 102 3.75 -7.65 -14.12
N ALA A 103 3.44 -8.95 -14.26
CA ALA A 103 2.05 -9.40 -14.43
C ALA A 103 1.16 -8.98 -13.25
N HIS A 104 1.64 -9.14 -12.01
CA HIS A 104 0.88 -8.71 -10.83
C HIS A 104 0.73 -7.19 -10.74
N ALA A 105 1.78 -6.43 -11.05
CA ALA A 105 1.72 -4.97 -11.04
C ALA A 105 0.77 -4.43 -12.10
N LEU A 106 0.75 -5.04 -13.30
CA LEU A 106 -0.20 -4.71 -14.35
C LEU A 106 -1.65 -5.06 -13.97
N ALA A 107 -1.87 -6.20 -13.31
CA ALA A 107 -3.21 -6.58 -12.82
C ALA A 107 -3.70 -5.62 -11.72
N LEU A 108 -2.79 -5.10 -10.88
CA LEU A 108 -3.13 -4.17 -9.81
C LEU A 108 -3.26 -2.72 -10.29
N PHE A 109 -2.69 -2.37 -11.45
CA PHE A 109 -2.71 -0.99 -11.93
C PHE A 109 -4.13 -0.43 -12.13
N PRO A 110 -5.06 -1.12 -12.82
CA PRO A 110 -6.44 -0.65 -12.95
C PRO A 110 -7.15 -0.47 -11.61
N LYS A 111 -6.97 -1.43 -10.71
CA LYS A 111 -7.49 -1.35 -9.34
C LYS A 111 -6.92 -0.15 -8.56
N SER A 112 -5.65 0.15 -8.75
CA SER A 112 -5.01 1.32 -8.15
C SER A 112 -5.63 2.63 -8.61
N LEU A 113 -6.09 2.71 -9.87
CA LEU A 113 -6.82 3.88 -10.38
C LEU A 113 -8.19 4.04 -9.70
N VAL A 114 -8.92 2.93 -9.50
CA VAL A 114 -10.18 2.96 -8.73
C VAL A 114 -9.93 3.47 -7.29
N PHE A 115 -8.92 2.93 -6.63
CA PHE A 115 -8.54 3.38 -5.28
C PHE A 115 -8.14 4.86 -5.28
N ALA A 116 -7.32 5.29 -6.24
CA ALA A 116 -6.94 6.70 -6.38
C ALA A 116 -8.18 7.60 -6.55
N ARG A 117 -9.17 7.18 -7.35
CA ARG A 117 -10.41 7.94 -7.54
C ARG A 117 -11.22 8.08 -6.25
N ARG A 118 -11.34 7.00 -5.48
CA ARG A 118 -12.02 7.00 -4.18
C ARG A 118 -11.28 7.88 -3.16
N MET A 119 -9.95 7.73 -3.07
CA MET A 119 -9.09 8.53 -2.19
C MET A 119 -9.13 10.02 -2.53
N GLN A 120 -9.14 10.37 -3.83
CA GLN A 120 -9.29 11.75 -4.28
C GLN A 120 -10.61 12.36 -3.79
N ARG A 121 -11.72 11.62 -3.90
CA ARG A 121 -13.04 12.07 -3.43
C ARG A 121 -13.12 12.23 -1.91
N ARG A 122 -12.34 11.44 -1.17
CA ARG A 122 -12.29 11.47 0.30
C ARG A 122 -11.26 12.47 0.84
N GLY A 123 -10.48 13.12 0.00
CA GLY A 123 -9.45 14.08 0.42
C GLY A 123 -8.27 13.41 1.15
N THR A 124 -7.87 12.21 0.73
CA THR A 124 -6.72 11.51 1.32
C THR A 124 -5.44 12.32 1.12
N ALA A 125 -4.69 12.54 2.19
CA ALA A 125 -3.45 13.31 2.19
C ALA A 125 -2.19 12.44 2.12
N HIS A 126 -2.28 11.20 2.57
CA HIS A 126 -1.16 10.26 2.62
C HIS A 126 -1.62 8.83 2.41
N VAL A 127 -0.78 8.00 1.77
CA VAL A 127 -1.06 6.58 1.54
C VAL A 127 0.04 5.74 2.17
N HIS A 128 -0.33 4.74 2.96
CA HIS A 128 0.60 3.81 3.56
C HIS A 128 0.37 2.38 3.06
N GLY A 129 1.41 1.74 2.51
CA GLY A 129 1.40 0.32 2.14
C GLY A 129 1.90 -0.55 3.29
N THR A 130 1.11 -1.50 3.76
CA THR A 130 1.50 -2.33 4.91
C THR A 130 2.59 -3.36 4.61
N TRP A 131 2.94 -3.59 3.33
CA TRP A 131 3.98 -4.51 2.89
C TRP A 131 4.77 -3.89 1.73
N ALA A 132 6.06 -4.19 1.65
CA ALA A 132 6.95 -3.63 0.63
C ALA A 132 6.66 -4.11 -0.80
N HIS A 133 5.94 -5.24 -0.97
CA HIS A 133 5.56 -5.77 -2.28
C HIS A 133 4.32 -5.06 -2.87
N TYR A 134 3.18 -5.76 -3.03
CA TYR A 134 2.00 -5.24 -3.75
C TYR A 134 1.32 -4.04 -3.09
N PRO A 135 1.12 -4.00 -1.75
CA PRO A 135 0.58 -2.82 -1.10
C PRO A 135 1.41 -1.56 -1.33
N ALA A 136 2.75 -1.65 -1.24
CA ALA A 136 3.62 -0.53 -1.54
C ALA A 136 3.57 -0.13 -3.03
N THR A 137 3.41 -1.10 -3.95
CA THR A 137 3.25 -0.79 -5.38
C THR A 137 1.95 -0.01 -5.63
N VAL A 138 0.84 -0.41 -5.03
CA VAL A 138 -0.44 0.32 -5.11
C VAL A 138 -0.31 1.70 -4.49
N ALA A 139 0.31 1.81 -3.31
CA ALA A 139 0.55 3.11 -2.65
C ALA A 139 1.40 4.05 -3.53
N TRP A 140 2.45 3.52 -4.17
CA TRP A 140 3.29 4.25 -5.12
C TRP A 140 2.48 4.72 -6.34
N VAL A 141 1.66 3.85 -6.96
CA VAL A 141 0.80 4.22 -8.09
C VAL A 141 -0.14 5.36 -7.71
N VAL A 142 -0.87 5.20 -6.61
CA VAL A 142 -1.83 6.21 -6.12
C VAL A 142 -1.12 7.54 -5.86
N SER A 143 0.02 7.50 -5.18
CA SER A 143 0.84 8.68 -4.91
C SER A 143 1.20 9.44 -6.18
N ARG A 144 1.69 8.75 -7.21
CA ARG A 144 2.05 9.37 -8.50
C ARG A 144 0.83 9.93 -9.24
N ILE A 145 -0.28 9.22 -9.24
CA ILE A 145 -1.52 9.67 -9.90
C ILE A 145 -2.07 10.91 -9.20
N LEU A 146 -2.17 10.89 -7.87
CA LEU A 146 -2.78 11.99 -7.11
C LEU A 146 -1.81 13.13 -6.81
N GLY A 147 -0.51 12.88 -6.75
CA GLY A 147 0.50 13.84 -6.30
C GLY A 147 0.53 14.01 -4.78
N ILE A 148 0.17 12.96 -4.04
CA ILE A 148 0.21 12.92 -2.57
C ILE A 148 1.38 12.08 -2.09
N SER A 149 1.78 12.25 -0.83
CA SER A 149 2.89 11.47 -0.25
C SER A 149 2.47 10.03 0.03
N TYR A 150 3.46 9.12 0.03
CA TYR A 150 3.26 7.75 0.48
C TYR A 150 4.42 7.26 1.33
N SER A 151 4.15 6.19 2.07
CA SER A 151 5.11 5.42 2.85
C SER A 151 4.75 3.93 2.78
N PHE A 152 5.62 3.07 3.26
CA PHE A 152 5.31 1.66 3.41
C PHE A 152 6.13 1.02 4.53
N THR A 153 5.70 -0.17 4.96
CA THR A 153 6.43 -1.01 5.91
C THR A 153 7.03 -2.22 5.19
N GLY A 154 8.32 -2.46 5.38
CA GLY A 154 9.02 -3.67 4.97
C GLY A 154 9.23 -4.58 6.18
N HIS A 155 8.62 -5.77 6.17
CA HIS A 155 8.66 -6.63 7.35
C HIS A 155 9.90 -7.52 7.42
N ALA A 156 10.26 -8.21 6.40
CA ALA A 156 11.48 -9.01 6.20
C ALA A 156 11.20 -10.19 5.23
N GLY A 157 12.23 -10.91 4.85
CA GLY A 157 12.06 -12.14 4.07
C GLY A 157 11.37 -11.91 2.73
N LEU A 158 10.15 -12.43 2.58
CA LEU A 158 9.46 -12.51 1.29
C LEU A 158 9.12 -11.15 0.65
N ASP A 159 8.92 -10.10 1.41
CA ASP A 159 8.51 -8.80 0.88
C ASP A 159 9.67 -7.86 0.55
N VAL A 160 10.86 -8.13 1.09
CA VAL A 160 12.06 -7.30 0.91
C VAL A 160 13.16 -8.05 0.15
N LEU A 161 13.33 -9.34 0.39
CA LEU A 161 14.48 -10.11 -0.09
C LEU A 161 14.17 -10.97 -1.32
N SER A 162 12.91 -11.39 -1.54
CA SER A 162 12.57 -12.36 -2.58
C SER A 162 12.55 -11.81 -3.99
N ASP A 163 12.14 -10.56 -4.18
CA ASP A 163 12.19 -9.85 -5.47
C ASP A 163 12.32 -8.35 -5.25
N GLN A 164 13.44 -7.80 -5.68
CA GLN A 164 13.82 -6.41 -5.49
C GLN A 164 13.63 -5.56 -6.74
N SER A 165 13.07 -6.12 -7.83
CA SER A 165 13.08 -5.48 -9.16
C SER A 165 12.49 -4.06 -9.18
N PHE A 166 11.46 -3.78 -8.39
CA PHE A 166 10.86 -2.43 -8.32
C PHE A 166 11.05 -1.77 -6.94
N LEU A 167 11.77 -2.41 -6.03
CA LEU A 167 11.89 -1.98 -4.64
C LEU A 167 12.66 -0.66 -4.51
N MET A 168 13.77 -0.50 -5.26
CA MET A 168 14.54 0.74 -5.26
C MET A 168 13.68 1.94 -5.65
N THR A 169 12.89 1.86 -6.72
CA THR A 169 11.98 2.92 -7.13
C THR A 169 10.95 3.29 -6.05
N LYS A 170 10.47 2.29 -5.31
CA LYS A 170 9.56 2.52 -4.18
C LYS A 170 10.26 3.19 -3.01
N LEU A 171 11.49 2.79 -2.67
CA LEU A 171 12.29 3.40 -1.60
C LEU A 171 12.60 4.87 -1.90
N GLU A 172 13.05 5.17 -3.11
CA GLU A 172 13.39 6.53 -3.52
C GLU A 172 12.18 7.48 -3.47
N GLY A 173 11.03 7.01 -3.91
CA GLY A 173 9.80 7.82 -3.97
C GLY A 173 9.07 7.96 -2.63
N ALA A 174 9.32 7.10 -1.66
CA ALA A 174 8.65 7.12 -0.37
C ALA A 174 9.06 8.35 0.45
N ARG A 175 8.12 8.88 1.23
CA ARG A 175 8.39 9.94 2.22
C ARG A 175 9.18 9.38 3.40
N PHE A 176 8.83 8.18 3.86
CA PHE A 176 9.54 7.38 4.83
C PHE A 176 9.23 5.90 4.63
N VAL A 177 10.06 5.03 5.18
CA VAL A 177 9.88 3.58 5.16
C VAL A 177 10.04 3.08 6.58
N LEU A 178 9.12 2.23 7.01
CA LEU A 178 9.17 1.57 8.31
C LEU A 178 9.68 0.14 8.15
N THR A 179 10.30 -0.38 9.17
CA THR A 179 10.67 -1.79 9.30
C THR A 179 10.69 -2.20 10.77
N CYS A 180 10.33 -3.44 11.05
CA CYS A 180 10.31 -3.97 12.41
C CYS A 180 11.68 -4.47 12.90
N HIS A 181 12.68 -4.62 12.01
CA HIS A 181 13.99 -5.17 12.34
C HIS A 181 15.13 -4.32 11.78
N ARG A 182 16.19 -4.14 12.59
CA ARG A 182 17.41 -3.42 12.16
C ARG A 182 18.10 -4.10 10.97
N ALA A 183 18.08 -5.43 10.91
CA ALA A 183 18.64 -6.18 9.78
C ALA A 183 17.92 -5.86 8.47
N THR A 184 16.59 -5.77 8.50
CA THR A 184 15.79 -5.35 7.33
C THR A 184 16.09 -3.90 6.94
N ALA A 185 16.25 -3.00 7.92
CA ALA A 185 16.64 -1.61 7.65
C ALA A 185 18.00 -1.55 6.94
N ALA A 186 18.98 -2.32 7.38
CA ALA A 186 20.29 -2.39 6.76
C ALA A 186 20.20 -2.93 5.32
N SER A 187 19.43 -3.99 5.07
CA SER A 187 19.21 -4.53 3.73
C SER A 187 18.54 -3.51 2.79
N LEU A 188 17.52 -2.80 3.26
CA LEU A 188 16.86 -1.76 2.48
C LEU A 188 17.81 -0.58 2.19
N ALA A 189 18.66 -0.20 3.14
CA ALA A 189 19.66 0.85 2.96
C ALA A 189 20.75 0.45 1.94
N GLN A 190 21.10 -0.84 1.85
CA GLN A 190 22.01 -1.34 0.81
C GLN A 190 21.37 -1.27 -0.59
N ILE A 191 20.07 -1.55 -0.72
CA ILE A 191 19.34 -1.46 -2.00
C ILE A 191 19.23 -0.01 -2.47
N ALA A 192 19.00 0.94 -1.58
CA ALA A 192 18.85 2.36 -1.90
C ALA A 192 19.63 3.25 -0.91
N PRO A 193 20.95 3.34 -1.04
CA PRO A 193 21.80 4.07 -0.08
C PRO A 193 21.42 5.55 0.07
N HIS A 194 21.03 6.20 -1.00
CA HIS A 194 20.58 7.61 -0.97
C HIS A 194 19.27 7.82 -0.19
N SER A 195 18.51 6.76 0.03
CA SER A 195 17.25 6.76 0.78
C SER A 195 17.37 6.23 2.21
N ALA A 196 18.56 5.87 2.67
CA ALA A 196 18.80 5.29 4.00
C ALA A 196 18.25 6.18 5.13
N HIS A 197 18.36 7.51 4.99
CA HIS A 197 17.85 8.47 5.96
C HIS A 197 16.33 8.47 6.15
N LYS A 198 15.58 7.85 5.24
CA LYS A 198 14.11 7.70 5.30
C LYS A 198 13.66 6.39 5.94
N ILE A 199 14.59 5.47 6.22
CA ILE A 199 14.30 4.13 6.73
C ILE A 199 14.36 4.15 8.24
N HIS A 200 13.26 3.85 8.89
CA HIS A 200 13.12 3.89 10.34
C HIS A 200 12.76 2.50 10.89
N THR A 201 13.48 2.05 11.90
CA THR A 201 13.12 0.82 12.61
C THR A 201 12.14 1.15 13.73
N VAL A 202 10.94 0.56 13.64
CA VAL A 202 9.88 0.68 14.64
C VAL A 202 9.42 -0.73 15.00
N HIS A 203 9.69 -1.17 16.22
CA HIS A 203 9.25 -2.47 16.69
C HIS A 203 7.72 -2.52 16.83
N HIS A 204 7.13 -3.67 16.52
CA HIS A 204 5.71 -3.86 16.75
C HIS A 204 5.40 -3.77 18.24
N GLY A 205 4.43 -2.93 18.57
CA GLY A 205 3.88 -2.87 19.92
C GLY A 205 2.81 -3.95 20.12
N VAL A 206 2.69 -4.46 21.34
CA VAL A 206 1.56 -5.27 21.78
C VAL A 206 0.89 -4.55 22.94
N THR A 207 -0.44 -4.50 22.95
CA THR A 207 -1.20 -4.02 24.09
C THR A 207 -1.25 -5.16 25.10
N LEU A 208 -0.53 -5.01 26.20
CA LEU A 208 -0.69 -5.94 27.33
C LEU A 208 -2.08 -5.72 27.93
N ALA A 209 -2.91 -6.77 27.92
CA ALA A 209 -4.16 -6.75 28.68
C ALA A 209 -3.79 -6.57 30.18
N LYS A 210 -4.37 -5.55 30.80
CA LYS A 210 -4.30 -5.36 32.25
C LYS A 210 -5.28 -6.30 32.93
#